data_8de8c918ef40fd8070e58d126801daf1
#
_entry.id   8de8c918ef40fd8070e58d126801daf1
#
_cell.length_a   1.000
_cell.length_b   1.000
_cell.length_c   1.000
_cell.angle_alpha   90.00
_cell.angle_beta   90.00
_cell.angle_gamma   90.00
#
_symmetry.space_group_name_H-M   'P 1'
#
loop_
_entity.id
_entity.type
_entity.pdbx_description
1 polymer ?
#
loop_
_entity_poly.entity_id
_entity_poly.type
_entity_poly.pdbx_seq_one_letter_code
_entity_poly.pdbx_strand_id
1 'polypeptide(L)'
;MSPPFLKNPADIRCALTAAALLLALLFSDTVLNAYMAATTAHPFAAGFCKFAVLATFGECLAQRMLRGRYLPEGFGLVPRAVIWGALGVCITVAFTIFSAGAPQLLAALGLDWAPGALAGPLGGHKLATAFAVSLTMNTMFAPVLMVAHKIGDLHLAAYGGRLECLARKPDMGALLASVDWNVMWRVVLFRSLLFFWVPAHTVTFLLPPAFRVLFAALLGAVLGLILAWAGSRRAA
;
A
#
# COMPACT_ATOMS: atom_id res chain seq x y z
N MET A 1 27.97 12.10 -1.96
CA MET A 1 27.62 11.02 -1.00
C MET A 1 26.56 11.54 -0.06
N SER A 2 25.34 10.95 -0.07
CA SER A 2 24.33 11.29 0.93
C SER A 2 24.85 10.87 2.32
N PRO A 3 24.60 11.64 3.40
CA PRO A 3 24.98 11.23 4.74
C PRO A 3 24.29 9.91 5.07
N PRO A 4 24.97 8.97 5.75
CA PRO A 4 24.38 7.69 6.11
C PRO A 4 23.10 7.88 6.92
N PHE A 5 22.13 7.01 6.70
CA PHE A 5 20.85 6.98 7.41
C PHE A 5 21.10 7.02 8.93
N LEU A 6 20.28 7.76 9.69
CA LEU A 6 20.38 7.97 11.14
C LEU A 6 21.52 8.90 11.64
N LYS A 7 22.32 9.53 10.77
CA LYS A 7 23.25 10.58 11.21
C LYS A 7 22.66 12.01 11.13
N ASN A 8 21.50 12.15 10.48
CA ASN A 8 20.80 13.44 10.39
C ASN A 8 19.76 13.53 11.53
N PRO A 9 19.70 14.64 12.29
CA PRO A 9 18.67 14.86 13.32
C PRO A 9 17.23 14.69 12.81
N ALA A 10 16.98 14.96 11.51
CA ALA A 10 15.67 14.73 10.89
C ALA A 10 15.32 13.24 10.82
N ASP A 11 16.31 12.37 10.51
CA ASP A 11 16.09 10.92 10.45
C ASP A 11 15.77 10.36 11.84
N ILE A 12 16.47 10.84 12.88
CA ILE A 12 16.25 10.44 14.28
C ILE A 12 14.83 10.87 14.70
N ARG A 13 14.45 12.13 14.46
CA ARG A 13 13.10 12.62 14.80
C ARG A 13 12.02 11.82 14.08
N CYS A 14 12.20 11.54 12.80
CA CYS A 14 11.28 10.74 12.01
C CYS A 14 11.11 9.33 12.60
N ALA A 15 12.22 8.66 12.93
CA ALA A 15 12.20 7.32 13.53
C ALA A 15 11.54 7.33 14.93
N LEU A 16 11.85 8.31 15.77
CA LEU A 16 11.24 8.45 17.10
C LEU A 16 9.74 8.72 17.01
N THR A 17 9.29 9.58 16.09
CA THR A 17 7.87 9.84 15.88
C THR A 17 7.13 8.58 15.42
N ALA A 18 7.68 7.88 14.44
CA ALA A 18 7.10 6.63 13.95
C ALA A 18 7.03 5.56 15.06
N ALA A 19 8.10 5.42 15.85
CA ALA A 19 8.13 4.51 17.00
C ALA A 19 7.10 4.90 18.07
N ALA A 20 6.99 6.18 18.41
CA ALA A 20 6.02 6.66 19.39
C ALA A 20 4.57 6.40 18.96
N LEU A 21 4.24 6.64 17.68
CA LEU A 21 2.91 6.34 17.13
C LEU A 21 2.61 4.83 17.16
N LEU A 22 3.58 4.00 16.82
CA LEU A 22 3.44 2.55 16.87
C LEU A 22 3.26 2.07 18.31
N LEU A 23 4.08 2.55 19.24
CA LEU A 23 3.96 2.22 20.66
C LEU A 23 2.61 2.68 21.23
N ALA A 24 2.14 3.88 20.87
CA ALA A 24 0.83 4.36 21.28
C ALA A 24 -0.29 3.44 20.77
N LEU A 25 -0.21 2.98 19.52
CA LEU A 25 -1.20 2.04 18.96
C LEU A 25 -1.15 0.65 19.64
N LEU A 26 0.05 0.18 20.03
CA LEU A 26 0.23 -1.17 20.58
C LEU A 26 -0.02 -1.24 22.09
N PHE A 27 0.25 -0.16 22.83
CA PHE A 27 0.28 -0.16 24.31
C PHE A 27 -0.72 0.80 24.95
N SER A 28 -1.50 1.58 24.18
CA SER A 28 -2.55 2.45 24.71
C SER A 28 -3.92 1.94 24.31
N ASP A 29 -4.67 1.41 25.27
CA ASP A 29 -6.05 0.95 25.05
C ASP A 29 -6.94 2.07 24.48
N THR A 30 -6.74 3.32 24.94
CA THR A 30 -7.49 4.48 24.44
C THR A 30 -7.25 4.70 22.96
N VAL A 31 -5.98 4.66 22.51
CA VAL A 31 -5.61 4.84 21.10
C VAL A 31 -6.10 3.67 20.26
N LEU A 32 -5.92 2.44 20.75
CA LEU A 32 -6.38 1.24 20.07
C LEU A 32 -7.88 1.23 19.90
N ASN A 33 -8.66 1.53 20.97
CA ASN A 33 -10.11 1.57 20.91
C ASN A 33 -10.62 2.67 19.97
N ALA A 34 -10.02 3.87 20.00
CA ALA A 34 -10.35 4.95 19.07
C ALA A 34 -10.05 4.55 17.62
N TYR A 35 -8.91 3.92 17.35
CA TYR A 35 -8.53 3.38 16.04
C TYR A 35 -9.54 2.33 15.55
N MET A 36 -9.92 1.38 16.40
CA MET A 36 -10.88 0.33 16.08
C MET A 36 -12.26 0.92 15.78
N ALA A 37 -12.75 1.83 16.64
CA ALA A 37 -14.03 2.50 16.46
C ALA A 37 -14.08 3.30 15.14
N ALA A 38 -13.07 4.12 14.86
CA ALA A 38 -12.98 4.91 13.62
C ALA A 38 -12.91 4.02 12.37
N THR A 39 -12.11 2.93 12.42
CA THR A 39 -11.96 2.01 11.29
C THR A 39 -13.24 1.23 11.00
N THR A 40 -13.99 0.86 12.04
CA THR A 40 -15.25 0.11 11.89
C THR A 40 -16.39 1.00 11.45
N ALA A 41 -16.50 2.20 12.03
CA ALA A 41 -17.57 3.15 11.70
C ALA A 41 -17.41 3.77 10.28
N HIS A 42 -16.17 4.03 9.87
CA HIS A 42 -15.88 4.74 8.62
C HIS A 42 -14.73 4.07 7.83
N PRO A 43 -14.91 2.81 7.36
CA PRO A 43 -13.83 2.02 6.77
C PRO A 43 -13.17 2.69 5.55
N PHE A 44 -13.93 3.35 4.69
CA PHE A 44 -13.40 4.01 3.50
C PHE A 44 -12.62 5.29 3.84
N ALA A 45 -13.14 6.12 4.75
CA ALA A 45 -12.42 7.30 5.22
C ALA A 45 -11.14 6.89 5.96
N ALA A 46 -11.20 5.86 6.80
CA ALA A 46 -10.04 5.31 7.46
C ALA A 46 -9.02 4.73 6.45
N GLY A 47 -9.49 4.06 5.40
CA GLY A 47 -8.65 3.58 4.28
C GLY A 47 -7.95 4.71 3.57
N PHE A 48 -8.68 5.78 3.23
CA PHE A 48 -8.11 7.01 2.67
C PHE A 48 -6.99 7.55 3.55
N CYS A 49 -7.27 7.82 4.84
CA CYS A 49 -6.29 8.40 5.76
C CYS A 49 -5.04 7.51 5.95
N LYS A 50 -5.23 6.20 6.09
CA LYS A 50 -4.12 5.24 6.26
C LYS A 50 -3.16 5.29 5.08
N PHE A 51 -3.67 5.22 3.85
CA PHE A 51 -2.84 5.26 2.66
C PHE A 51 -2.29 6.66 2.37
N ALA A 52 -3.08 7.71 2.53
CA ALA A 52 -2.62 9.09 2.36
C ALA A 52 -1.41 9.40 3.26
N VAL A 53 -1.40 8.90 4.50
CA VAL A 53 -0.29 9.13 5.43
C VAL A 53 0.83 8.12 5.22
N LEU A 54 0.54 6.82 5.32
CA LEU A 54 1.61 5.80 5.39
C LEU A 54 2.29 5.55 4.06
N ALA A 55 1.55 5.47 2.95
CA ALA A 55 2.16 5.26 1.64
C ALA A 55 2.96 6.49 1.20
N THR A 56 2.43 7.70 1.39
CA THR A 56 3.16 8.94 1.11
C THR A 56 4.41 9.06 1.99
N PHE A 57 4.32 8.70 3.26
CA PHE A 57 5.48 8.65 4.15
C PHE A 57 6.53 7.65 3.67
N GLY A 58 6.12 6.47 3.21
CA GLY A 58 7.02 5.49 2.59
C GLY A 58 7.76 6.05 1.38
N GLU A 59 7.08 6.83 0.54
CA GLU A 59 7.74 7.51 -0.58
C GLU A 59 8.69 8.62 -0.12
N CYS A 60 8.34 9.39 0.92
CA CYS A 60 9.28 10.36 1.51
C CYS A 60 10.56 9.68 1.99
N LEU A 61 10.44 8.52 2.65
CA LEU A 61 11.60 7.73 3.08
C LEU A 61 12.42 7.24 1.87
N ALA A 62 11.77 6.75 0.82
CA ALA A 62 12.44 6.33 -0.41
C ALA A 62 13.20 7.50 -1.07
N GLN A 63 12.63 8.71 -1.15
CA GLN A 63 13.31 9.90 -1.64
C GLN A 63 14.51 10.28 -0.74
N ARG A 64 14.35 10.17 0.57
CA ARG A 64 15.45 10.40 1.52
C ARG A 64 16.63 9.46 1.25
N MET A 65 16.34 8.18 0.96
CA MET A 65 17.37 7.19 0.62
C MET A 65 18.03 7.48 -0.73
N LEU A 66 17.26 7.82 -1.75
CA LEU A 66 17.76 7.98 -3.12
C LEU A 66 18.39 9.36 -3.36
N ARG A 67 17.81 10.42 -2.79
CA ARG A 67 18.16 11.82 -3.08
C ARG A 67 18.69 12.60 -1.87
N GLY A 68 18.77 11.98 -0.70
CA GLY A 68 19.23 12.64 0.52
C GLY A 68 18.24 13.64 1.13
N ARG A 69 17.02 13.76 0.59
CA ARG A 69 15.97 14.69 1.06
C ARG A 69 14.62 13.98 1.10
N TYR A 70 13.83 14.22 2.16
CA TYR A 70 12.47 13.68 2.29
C TYR A 70 11.50 14.25 1.25
N LEU A 71 11.62 15.54 0.99
CA LEU A 71 10.75 16.31 0.09
C LEU A 71 11.64 17.03 -0.95
N PRO A 72 12.08 16.33 -2.00
CA PRO A 72 12.78 17.00 -3.09
C PRO A 72 11.81 17.90 -3.87
N GLU A 73 12.36 18.86 -4.61
CA GLU A 73 11.59 19.72 -5.49
C GLU A 73 10.75 18.89 -6.47
N GLY A 74 9.51 19.31 -6.69
CA GLY A 74 8.58 18.57 -7.55
C GLY A 74 7.97 17.31 -6.93
N PHE A 75 8.23 17.00 -5.65
CA PHE A 75 7.68 15.81 -4.99
C PHE A 75 6.15 15.81 -4.89
N GLY A 76 5.55 16.97 -4.61
CA GLY A 76 4.10 17.13 -4.53
C GLY A 76 3.46 16.37 -3.36
N LEU A 77 3.86 16.67 -2.14
CA LEU A 77 3.41 15.97 -0.93
C LEU A 77 1.88 15.84 -0.83
N VAL A 78 1.16 16.96 -0.95
CA VAL A 78 -0.30 16.98 -0.78
C VAL A 78 -1.03 16.26 -1.92
N PRO A 79 -0.78 16.56 -3.22
CA PRO A 79 -1.45 15.83 -4.28
C PRO A 79 -1.10 14.33 -4.27
N ARG A 80 0.11 13.95 -3.90
CA ARG A 80 0.51 12.56 -3.73
C ARG A 80 -0.29 11.87 -2.62
N ALA A 81 -0.46 12.54 -1.47
CA ALA A 81 -1.27 12.02 -0.37
C ALA A 81 -2.75 11.84 -0.78
N VAL A 82 -3.29 12.74 -1.59
CA VAL A 82 -4.66 12.61 -2.12
C VAL A 82 -4.77 11.42 -3.08
N ILE A 83 -3.80 11.24 -3.98
CA ILE A 83 -3.75 10.09 -4.90
C ILE A 83 -3.68 8.78 -4.10
N TRP A 84 -2.74 8.68 -3.14
CA TRP A 84 -2.64 7.51 -2.27
C TRP A 84 -3.90 7.27 -1.44
N GLY A 85 -4.54 8.33 -0.94
CA GLY A 85 -5.81 8.22 -0.23
C GLY A 85 -6.92 7.64 -1.10
N ALA A 86 -7.05 8.10 -2.35
CA ALA A 86 -8.01 7.56 -3.31
C ALA A 86 -7.74 6.08 -3.62
N LEU A 87 -6.48 5.69 -3.84
CA LEU A 87 -6.09 4.29 -4.00
C LEU A 87 -6.39 3.47 -2.74
N GLY A 88 -6.22 4.05 -1.55
CA GLY A 88 -6.57 3.43 -0.26
C GLY A 88 -8.06 3.11 -0.12
N VAL A 89 -8.93 3.97 -0.65
CA VAL A 89 -10.37 3.67 -0.76
C VAL A 89 -10.59 2.47 -1.69
N CYS A 90 -9.98 2.46 -2.88
CA CYS A 90 -10.08 1.35 -3.82
C CYS A 90 -9.59 0.02 -3.21
N ILE A 91 -8.48 0.05 -2.45
CA ILE A 91 -7.95 -1.12 -1.74
C ILE A 91 -8.93 -1.59 -0.67
N THR A 92 -9.56 -0.68 0.07
CA THR A 92 -10.56 -1.03 1.09
C THR A 92 -11.78 -1.71 0.46
N VAL A 93 -12.25 -1.20 -0.69
CA VAL A 93 -13.33 -1.84 -1.48
C VAL A 93 -12.91 -3.23 -1.92
N ALA A 94 -11.72 -3.37 -2.50
CA ALA A 94 -11.21 -4.67 -2.95
C ALA A 94 -11.08 -5.68 -1.80
N PHE A 95 -10.55 -5.26 -0.65
CA PHE A 95 -10.45 -6.12 0.53
C PHE A 95 -11.82 -6.63 0.98
N THR A 96 -12.85 -5.77 0.94
CA THR A 96 -14.23 -6.15 1.27
C THR A 96 -14.76 -7.18 0.28
N ILE A 97 -14.67 -6.90 -1.02
CA ILE A 97 -15.18 -7.76 -2.09
C ILE A 97 -14.49 -9.12 -2.07
N PHE A 98 -13.16 -9.16 -2.08
CA PHE A 98 -12.40 -10.41 -2.20
C PHE A 98 -12.41 -11.23 -0.91
N SER A 99 -12.48 -10.60 0.29
CA SER A 99 -12.64 -11.37 1.54
C SER A 99 -13.99 -12.05 1.63
N ALA A 100 -15.02 -11.54 0.99
CA ALA A 100 -16.35 -12.17 0.92
C ALA A 100 -16.43 -13.16 -0.24
N GLY A 101 -15.96 -12.78 -1.44
CA GLY A 101 -16.16 -13.56 -2.66
C GLY A 101 -15.25 -14.77 -2.82
N ALA A 102 -13.96 -14.66 -2.45
CA ALA A 102 -13.03 -15.78 -2.64
C ALA A 102 -13.38 -17.03 -1.79
N PRO A 103 -13.83 -16.91 -0.52
CA PRO A 103 -14.33 -18.07 0.22
C PRO A 103 -15.52 -18.73 -0.45
N GLN A 104 -16.45 -17.97 -1.02
CA GLN A 104 -17.60 -18.50 -1.75
C GLN A 104 -17.18 -19.19 -3.05
N LEU A 105 -16.19 -18.65 -3.75
CA LEU A 105 -15.60 -19.32 -4.91
C LEU A 105 -15.01 -20.68 -4.54
N LEU A 106 -14.28 -20.76 -3.43
CA LEU A 106 -13.75 -22.04 -2.94
C LEU A 106 -14.85 -23.03 -2.61
N ALA A 107 -15.96 -22.59 -1.98
CA ALA A 107 -17.13 -23.44 -1.71
C ALA A 107 -17.76 -23.94 -3.01
N ALA A 108 -17.91 -23.10 -4.03
CA ALA A 108 -18.40 -23.51 -5.34
C ALA A 108 -17.49 -24.54 -6.05
N LEU A 109 -16.21 -24.60 -5.66
CA LEU A 109 -15.25 -25.62 -6.11
C LEU A 109 -15.23 -26.88 -5.22
N GLY A 110 -16.18 -27.01 -4.28
CA GLY A 110 -16.30 -28.19 -3.41
C GLY A 110 -15.53 -28.08 -2.09
N LEU A 111 -15.04 -26.91 -1.72
CA LEU A 111 -14.33 -26.67 -0.46
C LEU A 111 -15.27 -25.99 0.55
N ASP A 112 -16.30 -26.72 1.01
CA ASP A 112 -17.41 -26.21 1.84
C ASP A 112 -16.97 -25.61 3.19
N TRP A 113 -15.76 -25.92 3.64
CA TRP A 113 -15.16 -25.34 4.85
C TRP A 113 -14.70 -23.90 4.67
N ALA A 114 -14.55 -23.38 3.43
CA ALA A 114 -13.95 -22.09 3.16
C ALA A 114 -14.77 -20.87 3.64
N PRO A 115 -16.12 -20.83 3.50
CA PRO A 115 -16.93 -19.81 4.13
C PRO A 115 -16.77 -19.84 5.66
N GLY A 116 -16.40 -18.69 6.24
CA GLY A 116 -16.14 -18.60 7.68
C GLY A 116 -14.70 -18.95 8.10
N ALA A 117 -13.90 -19.60 7.28
CA ALA A 117 -12.53 -20.00 7.64
C ALA A 117 -11.64 -18.82 8.06
N LEU A 118 -11.83 -17.63 7.47
CA LEU A 118 -11.09 -16.40 7.85
C LEU A 118 -11.39 -15.93 9.28
N ALA A 119 -12.57 -16.23 9.82
CA ALA A 119 -12.94 -15.91 11.19
C ALA A 119 -12.50 -17.00 12.19
N GLY A 120 -12.18 -18.19 11.70
CA GLY A 120 -11.77 -19.34 12.50
C GLY A 120 -10.36 -19.20 13.11
N PRO A 121 -9.93 -20.20 13.88
CA PRO A 121 -8.58 -20.23 14.45
C PRO A 121 -7.50 -20.32 13.36
N LEU A 122 -6.27 -19.97 13.71
CA LEU A 122 -5.12 -20.12 12.81
C LEU A 122 -4.90 -21.62 12.52
N GLY A 123 -4.92 -21.98 11.23
CA GLY A 123 -4.79 -23.36 10.77
C GLY A 123 -4.82 -23.45 9.25
N GLY A 124 -4.76 -24.69 8.71
CA GLY A 124 -4.67 -24.94 7.27
C GLY A 124 -5.82 -24.29 6.47
N HIS A 125 -7.07 -24.43 6.93
CA HIS A 125 -8.24 -23.84 6.26
C HIS A 125 -8.18 -22.31 6.20
N LYS A 126 -7.82 -21.64 7.31
CA LYS A 126 -7.65 -20.19 7.34
C LYS A 126 -6.52 -19.74 6.43
N LEU A 127 -5.39 -20.44 6.44
CA LEU A 127 -4.25 -20.12 5.58
C LEU A 127 -4.59 -20.30 4.09
N ALA A 128 -5.24 -21.41 3.73
CA ALA A 128 -5.64 -21.67 2.34
C ALA A 128 -6.67 -20.64 1.85
N THR A 129 -7.64 -20.26 2.69
CA THR A 129 -8.61 -19.22 2.35
C THR A 129 -7.95 -17.84 2.23
N ALA A 130 -7.05 -17.48 3.15
CA ALA A 130 -6.29 -16.22 3.08
C ALA A 130 -5.42 -16.15 1.82
N PHE A 131 -4.78 -17.25 1.44
CA PHE A 131 -4.04 -17.37 0.20
C PHE A 131 -4.94 -17.20 -1.04
N ALA A 132 -6.11 -17.86 -1.06
CA ALA A 132 -7.05 -17.73 -2.17
C ALA A 132 -7.57 -16.28 -2.33
N VAL A 133 -7.90 -15.61 -1.22
CA VAL A 133 -8.27 -14.18 -1.23
C VAL A 133 -7.12 -13.34 -1.78
N SER A 134 -5.91 -13.57 -1.29
CA SER A 134 -4.73 -12.85 -1.76
C SER A 134 -4.46 -13.08 -3.24
N LEU A 135 -4.48 -14.35 -3.68
CA LEU A 135 -4.22 -14.70 -5.08
C LEU A 135 -5.24 -14.08 -6.02
N THR A 136 -6.54 -14.27 -5.75
CA THR A 136 -7.62 -13.73 -6.60
C THR A 136 -7.57 -12.20 -6.65
N MET A 137 -7.39 -11.53 -5.52
CA MET A 137 -7.28 -10.07 -5.47
C MET A 137 -6.05 -9.57 -6.24
N ASN A 138 -4.89 -10.18 -6.06
CA ASN A 138 -3.66 -9.73 -6.71
C ASN A 138 -3.64 -10.04 -8.21
N THR A 139 -4.37 -11.06 -8.68
CA THR A 139 -4.47 -11.36 -10.11
C THR A 139 -5.54 -10.52 -10.82
N MET A 140 -6.65 -10.19 -10.15
CA MET A 140 -7.79 -9.53 -10.78
C MET A 140 -7.81 -8.00 -10.55
N PHE A 141 -7.48 -7.54 -9.36
CA PHE A 141 -7.57 -6.12 -8.98
C PHE A 141 -6.23 -5.39 -9.02
N ALA A 142 -5.17 -6.01 -8.49
CA ALA A 142 -3.90 -5.31 -8.32
C ALA A 142 -3.27 -4.83 -9.65
N PRO A 143 -3.39 -5.50 -10.81
CA PRO A 143 -2.90 -4.95 -12.08
C PRO A 143 -3.51 -3.60 -12.42
N VAL A 144 -4.82 -3.46 -12.26
CA VAL A 144 -5.53 -2.19 -12.51
C VAL A 144 -5.06 -1.12 -11.53
N LEU A 145 -4.93 -1.46 -10.25
CA LEU A 145 -4.46 -0.55 -9.20
C LEU A 145 -3.02 -0.05 -9.48
N MET A 146 -2.11 -0.96 -9.89
CA MET A 146 -0.72 -0.60 -10.18
C MET A 146 -0.60 0.32 -11.40
N VAL A 147 -1.40 0.08 -12.43
CA VAL A 147 -1.47 0.98 -13.60
C VAL A 147 -2.06 2.34 -13.20
N ALA A 148 -3.15 2.36 -12.43
CA ALA A 148 -3.76 3.60 -11.95
C ALA A 148 -2.79 4.42 -11.09
N HIS A 149 -2.04 3.77 -10.19
CA HIS A 149 -0.99 4.43 -9.42
C HIS A 149 0.09 5.04 -10.32
N LYS A 150 0.58 4.27 -11.30
CA LYS A 150 1.59 4.76 -12.25
C LYS A 150 1.10 5.96 -13.06
N ILE A 151 -0.15 5.93 -13.51
CA ILE A 151 -0.78 7.07 -14.21
C ILE A 151 -0.86 8.30 -13.29
N GLY A 152 -1.25 8.10 -12.02
CA GLY A 152 -1.27 9.16 -11.02
C GLY A 152 0.11 9.80 -10.83
N ASP A 153 1.17 9.00 -10.73
CA ASP A 153 2.54 9.47 -10.64
C ASP A 153 2.99 10.28 -11.87
N LEU A 154 2.69 9.77 -13.07
CA LEU A 154 3.02 10.45 -14.32
C LEU A 154 2.25 11.78 -14.45
N HIS A 155 0.97 11.78 -14.11
CA HIS A 155 0.15 12.99 -14.11
C HIS A 155 0.68 14.02 -13.11
N LEU A 156 0.99 13.62 -11.89
CA LEU A 156 1.60 14.48 -10.87
C LEU A 156 2.94 15.07 -11.34
N ALA A 157 3.79 14.25 -11.95
CA ALA A 157 5.08 14.66 -12.47
C ALA A 157 4.94 15.69 -13.62
N ALA A 158 3.96 15.53 -14.51
CA ALA A 158 3.67 16.47 -15.58
C ALA A 158 3.34 17.90 -15.08
N TYR A 159 2.81 17.99 -13.87
CA TYR A 159 2.54 19.28 -13.20
C TYR A 159 3.61 19.70 -12.19
N GLY A 160 4.78 19.03 -12.18
CA GLY A 160 5.86 19.36 -11.26
C GLY A 160 5.48 19.24 -9.78
N GLY A 161 4.60 18.34 -9.43
CA GLY A 161 4.15 18.13 -8.05
C GLY A 161 3.17 19.19 -7.52
N ARG A 162 2.64 20.08 -8.35
CA ARG A 162 1.75 21.16 -7.92
C ARG A 162 0.32 20.66 -7.69
N LEU A 163 -0.40 21.33 -6.78
CA LEU A 163 -1.81 21.04 -6.46
C LEU A 163 -2.74 21.13 -7.68
N GLU A 164 -2.35 21.92 -8.66
CA GLU A 164 -3.10 22.10 -9.90
C GLU A 164 -3.44 20.78 -10.60
N CYS A 165 -2.57 19.76 -10.48
CA CYS A 165 -2.82 18.43 -11.07
C CYS A 165 -4.13 17.80 -10.60
N LEU A 166 -4.57 18.07 -9.37
CA LEU A 166 -5.83 17.50 -8.84
C LEU A 166 -7.08 18.09 -9.52
N ALA A 167 -6.98 19.30 -10.06
CA ALA A 167 -8.07 19.99 -10.74
C ALA A 167 -8.06 19.78 -12.27
N ARG A 168 -6.99 19.20 -12.80
CA ARG A 168 -6.82 18.98 -14.25
C ARG A 168 -7.18 17.56 -14.64
N LYS A 169 -7.95 17.42 -15.71
CA LYS A 169 -8.29 16.11 -16.27
C LYS A 169 -7.02 15.44 -16.83
N PRO A 170 -6.71 14.19 -16.44
CA PRO A 170 -5.59 13.44 -17.01
C PRO A 170 -5.81 13.15 -18.51
N ASP A 171 -4.81 13.39 -19.32
CA ASP A 171 -4.78 12.86 -20.69
C ASP A 171 -4.40 11.38 -20.64
N MET A 172 -5.41 10.53 -20.53
CA MET A 172 -5.22 9.09 -20.39
C MET A 172 -4.45 8.46 -21.56
N GLY A 173 -4.66 8.96 -22.79
CA GLY A 173 -3.97 8.46 -23.98
C GLY A 173 -2.46 8.71 -23.89
N ALA A 174 -2.07 9.96 -23.65
CA ALA A 174 -0.67 10.35 -23.53
C ALA A 174 0.01 9.69 -22.32
N LEU A 175 -0.69 9.61 -21.18
CA LEU A 175 -0.15 9.00 -19.96
C LEU A 175 0.07 7.49 -20.14
N LEU A 176 -0.88 6.76 -20.72
CA LEU A 176 -0.73 5.33 -21.01
C LEU A 176 0.39 5.06 -22.01
N ALA A 177 0.53 5.91 -23.06
CA ALA A 177 1.62 5.80 -24.02
C ALA A 177 3.01 6.05 -23.37
N SER A 178 3.09 6.83 -22.30
CA SER A 178 4.34 7.13 -21.61
C SER A 178 4.75 6.06 -20.57
N VAL A 179 3.93 5.05 -20.31
CA VAL A 179 4.26 3.95 -19.40
C VAL A 179 5.30 3.04 -20.06
N ASP A 180 6.40 2.76 -19.34
CA ASP A 180 7.29 1.66 -19.70
C ASP A 180 6.60 0.32 -19.42
N TRP A 181 5.90 -0.19 -20.44
CA TRP A 181 5.13 -1.43 -20.34
C TRP A 181 6.01 -2.67 -20.15
N ASN A 182 7.28 -2.63 -20.55
CA ASN A 182 8.19 -3.75 -20.34
C ASN A 182 8.53 -3.88 -18.83
N VAL A 183 8.87 -2.76 -18.19
CA VAL A 183 9.09 -2.71 -16.73
C VAL A 183 7.78 -2.99 -15.99
N MET A 184 6.67 -2.36 -16.41
CA MET A 184 5.36 -2.58 -15.79
C MET A 184 5.01 -4.06 -15.80
N TRP A 185 5.09 -4.73 -16.95
CA TRP A 185 4.71 -6.14 -17.07
C TRP A 185 5.65 -7.09 -16.32
N ARG A 186 6.96 -6.99 -16.60
CA ARG A 186 7.94 -7.97 -16.07
C ARG A 186 8.25 -7.80 -14.60
N VAL A 187 8.33 -6.55 -14.12
CA VAL A 187 8.76 -6.26 -12.75
C VAL A 187 7.55 -6.03 -11.85
N VAL A 188 6.66 -5.10 -12.21
CA VAL A 188 5.57 -4.69 -11.34
C VAL A 188 4.47 -5.75 -11.32
N LEU A 189 3.92 -6.12 -12.49
CA LEU A 189 2.76 -7.01 -12.55
C LEU A 189 3.12 -8.49 -12.40
N PHE A 190 4.29 -8.92 -12.84
CA PHE A 190 4.67 -10.33 -12.72
C PHE A 190 5.47 -10.59 -11.43
N ARG A 191 6.68 -10.02 -11.32
CA ARG A 191 7.55 -10.34 -10.17
C ARG A 191 7.01 -9.80 -8.85
N SER A 192 6.61 -8.52 -8.81
CA SER A 192 6.16 -7.91 -7.57
C SER A 192 4.83 -8.50 -7.08
N LEU A 193 3.84 -8.71 -7.97
CA LEU A 193 2.57 -9.28 -7.54
C LEU A 193 2.73 -10.72 -7.03
N LEU A 194 3.42 -11.59 -7.77
CA LEU A 194 3.52 -13.00 -7.40
C LEU A 194 4.43 -13.23 -6.19
N PHE A 195 5.61 -12.61 -6.17
CA PHE A 195 6.64 -12.94 -5.18
C PHE A 195 6.66 -12.05 -3.95
N PHE A 196 6.00 -10.88 -3.99
CA PHE A 196 5.88 -10.01 -2.84
C PHE A 196 4.41 -9.88 -2.39
N TRP A 197 3.51 -9.40 -3.26
CA TRP A 197 2.16 -9.04 -2.84
C TRP A 197 1.28 -10.25 -2.50
N VAL A 198 1.35 -11.35 -3.24
CA VAL A 198 0.56 -12.55 -2.93
C VAL A 198 0.96 -13.13 -1.57
N PRO A 199 2.23 -13.39 -1.22
CA PRO A 199 2.62 -13.81 0.13
C PRO A 199 2.26 -12.76 1.20
N ALA A 200 2.55 -11.49 0.96
CA ALA A 200 2.32 -10.41 1.91
C ALA A 200 0.83 -10.21 2.22
N HIS A 201 -0.04 -10.22 1.21
CA HIS A 201 -1.48 -10.14 1.42
C HIS A 201 -2.07 -11.43 1.98
N THR A 202 -1.46 -12.60 1.76
CA THR A 202 -1.85 -13.82 2.50
C THR A 202 -1.70 -13.58 4.00
N VAL A 203 -0.56 -13.05 4.45
CA VAL A 203 -0.38 -12.65 5.86
C VAL A 203 -1.40 -11.58 6.28
N THR A 204 -1.65 -10.59 5.42
CA THR A 204 -2.65 -9.54 5.68
C THR A 204 -4.03 -10.13 6.00
N PHE A 205 -4.49 -11.14 5.25
CA PHE A 205 -5.81 -11.74 5.45
C PHE A 205 -5.88 -12.68 6.66
N LEU A 206 -4.75 -13.08 7.24
CA LEU A 206 -4.71 -13.77 8.53
C LEU A 206 -4.98 -12.82 9.71
N LEU A 207 -4.75 -11.51 9.53
CA LEU A 207 -4.96 -10.49 10.56
C LEU A 207 -6.47 -10.20 10.78
N PRO A 208 -6.84 -9.69 11.97
CA PRO A 208 -8.17 -9.18 12.22
C PRO A 208 -8.55 -8.09 11.19
N PRO A 209 -9.82 -8.02 10.74
CA PRO A 209 -10.25 -7.15 9.63
C PRO A 209 -9.81 -5.68 9.78
N ALA A 210 -9.89 -5.12 10.99
CA ALA A 210 -9.55 -3.72 11.25
C ALA A 210 -8.08 -3.38 10.95
N PHE A 211 -7.17 -4.35 11.01
CA PHE A 211 -5.74 -4.14 10.79
C PHE A 211 -5.29 -4.40 9.34
N ARG A 212 -6.10 -5.05 8.52
CA ARG A 212 -5.72 -5.47 7.15
C ARG A 212 -5.29 -4.29 6.28
N VAL A 213 -6.11 -3.24 6.24
CA VAL A 213 -5.81 -2.04 5.43
C VAL A 213 -4.61 -1.26 5.97
N LEU A 214 -4.44 -1.21 7.30
CA LEU A 214 -3.25 -0.61 7.91
C LEU A 214 -1.98 -1.36 7.51
N PHE A 215 -2.02 -2.69 7.63
CA PHE A 215 -0.88 -3.54 7.29
C PHE A 215 -0.54 -3.45 5.80
N ALA A 216 -1.53 -3.40 4.91
CA ALA A 216 -1.31 -3.21 3.47
C ALA A 216 -0.63 -1.86 3.16
N ALA A 217 -1.02 -0.78 3.84
CA ALA A 217 -0.37 0.52 3.68
C ALA A 217 1.09 0.51 4.15
N LEU A 218 1.39 -0.20 5.25
CA LEU A 218 2.76 -0.41 5.73
C LEU A 218 3.59 -1.26 4.76
N LEU A 219 3.00 -2.32 4.17
CA LEU A 219 3.68 -3.14 3.15
C LEU A 219 4.05 -2.31 1.92
N GLY A 220 3.20 -1.38 1.49
CA GLY A 220 3.52 -0.43 0.41
C GLY A 220 4.75 0.42 0.72
N ALA A 221 4.83 0.96 1.94
CA ALA A 221 6.00 1.71 2.40
C ALA A 221 7.27 0.83 2.45
N VAL A 222 7.16 -0.38 2.95
CA VAL A 222 8.28 -1.35 3.02
C VAL A 222 8.78 -1.70 1.63
N LEU A 223 7.89 -2.00 0.68
CA LEU A 223 8.28 -2.29 -0.70
C LEU A 223 8.99 -1.10 -1.34
N GLY A 224 8.47 0.12 -1.14
CA GLY A 224 9.11 1.35 -1.62
C GLY A 224 10.55 1.49 -1.10
N LEU A 225 10.78 1.19 0.18
CA LEU A 225 12.12 1.19 0.78
C LEU A 225 13.04 0.11 0.21
N ILE A 226 12.54 -1.12 0.01
CA ILE A 226 13.30 -2.21 -0.60
C ILE A 226 13.75 -1.82 -2.01
N LEU A 227 12.85 -1.26 -2.82
CA LEU A 227 13.18 -0.84 -4.18
C LEU A 227 14.17 0.33 -4.21
N ALA A 228 14.03 1.31 -3.31
CA ALA A 228 14.97 2.42 -3.15
C ALA A 228 16.37 1.92 -2.76
N TRP A 229 16.43 0.99 -1.81
CA TRP A 229 17.70 0.37 -1.40
C TRP A 229 18.36 -0.41 -2.54
N ALA A 230 17.59 -1.24 -3.26
CA ALA A 230 18.11 -1.98 -4.41
C ALA A 230 18.59 -1.05 -5.53
N GLY A 231 17.90 0.07 -5.76
CA GLY A 231 18.31 1.11 -6.71
C GLY A 231 19.60 1.82 -6.32
N SER A 232 19.77 2.14 -5.05
CA SER A 232 20.97 2.84 -4.55
C SER A 232 22.25 1.98 -4.68
N ARG A 233 22.14 0.66 -4.58
CA ARG A 233 23.29 -0.26 -4.77
C ARG A 233 23.74 -0.43 -6.22
N ARG A 234 22.85 -0.18 -7.19
CA ARG A 234 23.22 -0.24 -8.62
C ARG A 234 23.88 1.03 -9.13
N ALA A 235 23.76 2.12 -8.39
CA ALA A 235 24.33 3.41 -8.73
C ALA A 235 25.69 3.67 -8.02
N ALA A 236 26.10 2.82 -7.11
CA ALA A 236 27.40 2.80 -6.44
C ALA A 236 28.35 1.79 -7.07
#